data_8f836802f6d6de3eb7e4150b96e1c2fd
#
_entry.id   8f836802f6d6de3eb7e4150b96e1c2fd
#
_cell.length_a   1.000
_cell.length_b   1.000
_cell.length_c   1.000
_cell.angle_alpha   90.00
_cell.angle_beta   90.00
_cell.angle_gamma   90.00
#
_symmetry.space_group_name_H-M   'P 1'
#
loop_
_entity.id
_entity.type
_entity.pdbx_description
1 polymer ?
#
loop_
_entity_poly.entity_id
_entity_poly.type
_entity_poly.pdbx_seq_one_letter_code
_entity_poly.pdbx_strand_id
1 'polypeptide(L)'
;MANKYAFLFPGQGAQAPGMVKDVAESSSAARKVIDDFSSVINVDMAKLLWDTDADTLSRSDNSQIAITVASLAIMAELKQKGIEPSAVMGFSLGEFPALYAAGVLSFEDVAKVVRQRGLIMQAVCEEIAAANEGHAPGMSAIIGLPPEKVKEIASGITDAYAANMNSVKQTVISGTFDALTAAEKAATEAGARRAIRLKVAGPFHSPLMQKAADNFEKVLADVTFNDPKIHLFSNVTGKEVTKGEDAKKAAVLHLTHSVLWTDEEAVLASIIKADGADAWTVLEPGPGKVLTGLWGQTEFGATLASKPVNTAEDIAQL
;
A
#
# COMPACT_ATOMS: atom_id res chain seq x y z
N MET A 1 -24.49 10.37 17.16
CA MET A 1 -23.81 9.05 17.11
C MET A 1 -22.32 9.35 17.06
N ALA A 2 -21.46 8.50 17.63
CA ALA A 2 -20.02 8.70 17.52
C ALA A 2 -19.60 8.58 16.04
N ASN A 3 -18.75 9.48 15.58
CA ASN A 3 -18.27 9.47 14.20
C ASN A 3 -17.32 8.26 14.01
N LYS A 4 -17.56 7.44 13.00
CA LYS A 4 -16.71 6.30 12.62
C LYS A 4 -15.72 6.74 11.55
N TYR A 5 -14.51 6.23 11.62
CA TYR A 5 -13.48 6.57 10.66
C TYR A 5 -13.00 5.32 9.90
N ALA A 6 -12.84 5.45 8.59
CA ALA A 6 -12.15 4.47 7.77
C ALA A 6 -10.81 5.06 7.33
N PHE A 7 -9.70 4.37 7.60
CA PHE A 7 -8.37 4.81 7.20
C PHE A 7 -7.87 4.00 6.00
N LEU A 8 -7.41 4.71 4.97
CA LEU A 8 -6.80 4.16 3.77
C LEU A 8 -5.30 4.46 3.83
N PHE A 9 -4.45 3.44 4.03
CA PHE A 9 -3.00 3.64 4.15
C PHE A 9 -2.32 3.51 2.80
N PRO A 10 -1.55 4.55 2.36
CA PRO A 10 -0.90 4.54 1.06
C PRO A 10 0.23 3.52 0.97
N GLY A 11 0.50 3.08 -0.25
CA GLY A 11 1.59 2.16 -0.60
C GLY A 11 2.82 2.85 -1.18
N GLN A 12 3.75 2.03 -1.66
CA GLN A 12 4.98 2.48 -2.32
C GLN A 12 4.66 3.34 -3.54
N GLY A 13 5.40 4.44 -3.70
CA GLY A 13 5.15 5.49 -4.69
C GLY A 13 4.55 6.77 -4.11
N ALA A 14 4.06 6.73 -2.86
CA ALA A 14 3.54 7.89 -2.15
C ALA A 14 4.63 8.74 -1.46
N GLN A 15 5.84 8.21 -1.28
CA GLN A 15 6.94 8.87 -0.58
C GLN A 15 7.40 10.15 -1.30
N ALA A 16 7.72 11.17 -0.51
CA ALA A 16 8.34 12.40 -0.97
C ALA A 16 9.34 12.92 0.07
N PRO A 17 10.50 13.48 -0.34
CA PRO A 17 11.41 14.14 0.60
C PRO A 17 10.69 15.24 1.40
N GLY A 18 10.93 15.27 2.71
CA GLY A 18 10.29 16.24 3.61
C GLY A 18 8.92 15.84 4.13
N MET A 19 8.36 14.68 3.73
CA MET A 19 7.03 14.23 4.20
C MET A 19 6.94 14.20 5.71
N VAL A 20 5.78 14.56 6.25
CA VAL A 20 5.39 14.61 7.68
C VAL A 20 6.32 15.44 8.59
N LYS A 21 7.19 16.28 8.02
CA LYS A 21 8.09 17.12 8.82
C LYS A 21 7.32 18.12 9.69
N ASP A 22 6.36 18.80 9.10
CA ASP A 22 5.46 19.76 9.76
C ASP A 22 4.61 19.10 10.85
N VAL A 23 4.15 17.87 10.61
CA VAL A 23 3.42 17.07 11.61
C VAL A 23 4.34 16.71 12.79
N ALA A 24 5.57 16.28 12.51
CA ALA A 24 6.54 15.94 13.57
C ALA A 24 7.02 17.17 14.36
N GLU A 25 7.06 18.35 13.73
CA GLU A 25 7.41 19.62 14.39
C GLU A 25 6.28 20.17 15.27
N SER A 26 5.03 19.89 14.92
CA SER A 26 3.84 20.37 15.64
C SER A 26 3.27 19.38 16.65
N SER A 27 3.60 18.08 16.53
CA SER A 27 3.06 17.00 17.38
C SER A 27 4.16 16.21 18.06
N SER A 28 4.18 16.23 19.40
CA SER A 28 5.07 15.37 20.18
C SER A 28 4.74 13.88 20.04
N ALA A 29 3.48 13.52 19.80
CA ALA A 29 3.06 12.14 19.57
C ALA A 29 3.60 11.61 18.22
N ALA A 30 3.47 12.40 17.15
CA ALA A 30 4.02 12.06 15.84
C ALA A 30 5.55 11.97 15.87
N ARG A 31 6.21 12.93 16.52
CA ARG A 31 7.67 12.92 16.68
C ARG A 31 8.14 11.67 17.43
N LYS A 32 7.47 11.32 18.53
CA LYS A 32 7.78 10.11 19.31
C LYS A 32 7.70 8.85 18.47
N VAL A 33 6.70 8.71 17.59
CA VAL A 33 6.58 7.57 16.69
C VAL A 33 7.81 7.44 15.78
N ILE A 34 8.30 8.55 15.22
CA ILE A 34 9.48 8.57 14.36
C ILE A 34 10.74 8.18 15.14
N ASP A 35 10.91 8.69 16.36
CA ASP A 35 12.07 8.41 17.21
C ASP A 35 12.05 6.95 17.72
N ASP A 36 10.89 6.43 18.14
CA ASP A 36 10.71 5.04 18.56
C ASP A 36 10.97 4.08 17.39
N PHE A 37 10.43 4.37 16.19
CA PHE A 37 10.64 3.55 15.00
C PHE A 37 12.12 3.51 14.61
N SER A 38 12.81 4.69 14.66
CA SER A 38 14.25 4.78 14.45
C SER A 38 15.02 3.86 15.40
N SER A 39 14.63 3.85 16.67
CA SER A 39 15.26 3.01 17.69
C SER A 39 15.05 1.52 17.47
N VAL A 40 13.84 1.11 17.08
CA VAL A 40 13.51 -0.31 16.84
C VAL A 40 14.31 -0.90 15.69
N ILE A 41 14.45 -0.17 14.57
CA ILE A 41 15.10 -0.68 13.37
C ILE A 41 16.54 -0.22 13.20
N ASN A 42 17.05 0.59 14.13
CA ASN A 42 18.40 1.20 14.11
C ASN A 42 18.68 1.96 12.79
N VAL A 43 17.74 2.81 12.37
CA VAL A 43 17.83 3.69 11.20
C VAL A 43 17.41 5.09 11.62
N ASP A 44 18.19 6.12 11.26
CA ASP A 44 17.79 7.52 11.48
C ASP A 44 16.63 7.87 10.53
N MET A 45 15.40 7.73 11.03
CA MET A 45 14.20 7.97 10.24
C MET A 45 14.03 9.47 9.93
N ALA A 46 14.43 10.37 10.83
CA ALA A 46 14.36 11.80 10.58
C ALA A 46 15.23 12.19 9.38
N LYS A 47 16.47 11.71 9.35
CA LYS A 47 17.38 11.90 8.22
C LYS A 47 16.81 11.28 6.94
N LEU A 48 16.28 10.04 7.01
CA LEU A 48 15.71 9.38 5.84
C LEU A 48 14.52 10.14 5.26
N LEU A 49 13.63 10.64 6.11
CA LEU A 49 12.41 11.33 5.68
C LEU A 49 12.67 12.73 5.11
N TRP A 50 13.66 13.45 5.67
CA TRP A 50 13.78 14.89 5.43
C TRP A 50 15.02 15.32 4.68
N ASP A 51 16.12 14.56 4.78
CA ASP A 51 17.42 14.94 4.24
C ASP A 51 17.89 14.01 3.10
N THR A 52 17.02 13.11 2.61
CA THR A 52 17.33 12.16 1.56
C THR A 52 16.70 12.60 0.23
N ASP A 53 17.43 12.40 -0.88
CA ASP A 53 16.92 12.67 -2.23
C ASP A 53 15.82 11.67 -2.65
N ALA A 54 15.05 12.06 -3.67
CA ALA A 54 13.89 11.27 -4.11
C ALA A 54 14.27 9.89 -4.66
N ASP A 55 15.41 9.75 -5.34
CA ASP A 55 15.84 8.47 -5.94
C ASP A 55 16.24 7.48 -4.83
N THR A 56 17.03 7.93 -3.86
CA THR A 56 17.40 7.13 -2.68
C THR A 56 16.16 6.76 -1.86
N LEU A 57 15.24 7.70 -1.64
CA LEU A 57 14.00 7.46 -0.90
C LEU A 57 13.07 6.48 -1.62
N SER A 58 13.10 6.39 -2.95
CA SER A 58 12.24 5.51 -3.75
C SER A 58 12.67 4.04 -3.77
N ARG A 59 13.88 3.73 -3.35
CA ARG A 59 14.33 2.33 -3.17
C ARG A 59 13.39 1.59 -2.22
N SER A 60 13.11 0.32 -2.50
CA SER A 60 12.15 -0.45 -1.67
C SER A 60 12.57 -0.56 -0.21
N ASP A 61 13.87 -0.67 0.08
CA ASP A 61 14.42 -0.75 1.44
C ASP A 61 14.25 0.55 2.26
N ASN A 62 14.09 1.68 1.58
CA ASN A 62 13.86 3.00 2.20
C ASN A 62 12.38 3.41 2.17
N SER A 63 11.73 3.30 1.02
CA SER A 63 10.34 3.75 0.86
C SER A 63 9.37 3.01 1.79
N GLN A 64 9.58 1.71 2.01
CA GLN A 64 8.67 0.92 2.84
C GLN A 64 8.69 1.36 4.31
N ILE A 65 9.87 1.58 4.89
CA ILE A 65 9.97 2.09 6.26
C ILE A 65 9.52 3.56 6.36
N ALA A 66 9.84 4.37 5.36
CA ALA A 66 9.51 5.79 5.32
C ALA A 66 7.99 6.04 5.25
N ILE A 67 7.28 5.37 4.34
CA ILE A 67 5.82 5.51 4.21
C ILE A 67 5.10 4.95 5.44
N THR A 68 5.56 3.80 5.95
CA THR A 68 4.98 3.20 7.15
C THR A 68 5.09 4.15 8.34
N VAL A 69 6.29 4.63 8.67
CA VAL A 69 6.45 5.53 9.83
C VAL A 69 5.71 6.84 9.65
N ALA A 70 5.63 7.39 8.43
CA ALA A 70 4.86 8.59 8.13
C ALA A 70 3.36 8.38 8.41
N SER A 71 2.78 7.27 7.95
CA SER A 71 1.39 6.92 8.22
C SER A 71 1.12 6.73 9.71
N LEU A 72 2.03 6.05 10.44
CA LEU A 72 1.90 5.84 11.87
C LEU A 72 2.06 7.14 12.68
N ALA A 73 2.92 8.07 12.26
CA ALA A 73 3.08 9.38 12.89
C ALA A 73 1.81 10.24 12.76
N ILE A 74 1.21 10.28 11.57
CA ILE A 74 -0.07 10.96 11.35
C ILE A 74 -1.17 10.29 12.19
N MET A 75 -1.25 8.96 12.19
CA MET A 75 -2.24 8.22 12.98
C MET A 75 -2.09 8.52 14.49
N ALA A 76 -0.87 8.66 15.00
CA ALA A 76 -0.64 8.99 16.40
C ALA A 76 -1.19 10.38 16.76
N GLU A 77 -1.05 11.37 15.88
CA GLU A 77 -1.62 12.71 16.09
C GLU A 77 -3.16 12.67 15.96
N LEU A 78 -3.71 11.95 15.00
CA LEU A 78 -5.16 11.76 14.88
C LEU A 78 -5.75 11.14 16.15
N LYS A 79 -5.06 10.19 16.75
CA LYS A 79 -5.46 9.56 18.02
C LYS A 79 -5.46 10.56 19.19
N GLN A 80 -4.50 11.51 19.25
CA GLN A 80 -4.52 12.58 20.27
C GLN A 80 -5.77 13.45 20.15
N LYS A 81 -6.33 13.57 18.96
CA LYS A 81 -7.59 14.30 18.69
C LYS A 81 -8.85 13.44 18.88
N GLY A 82 -8.71 12.19 19.33
CA GLY A 82 -9.84 11.27 19.48
C GLY A 82 -10.35 10.69 18.14
N ILE A 83 -9.56 10.78 17.07
CA ILE A 83 -9.87 10.24 15.75
C ILE A 83 -9.18 8.87 15.62
N GLU A 84 -9.94 7.80 15.89
CA GLU A 84 -9.46 6.43 15.81
C GLU A 84 -10.26 5.64 14.76
N PRO A 85 -9.62 4.72 13.98
CA PRO A 85 -10.31 4.00 12.92
C PRO A 85 -11.26 2.94 13.47
N SER A 86 -12.39 2.78 12.80
CA SER A 86 -13.31 1.63 12.92
C SER A 86 -13.11 0.62 11.80
N ALA A 87 -12.50 1.06 10.70
CA ALA A 87 -12.11 0.23 9.55
C ALA A 87 -10.78 0.71 8.98
N VAL A 88 -9.96 -0.22 8.50
CA VAL A 88 -8.67 0.08 7.90
C VAL A 88 -8.45 -0.73 6.64
N MET A 89 -7.91 -0.10 5.62
CA MET A 89 -7.42 -0.69 4.39
C MET A 89 -6.01 -0.18 4.12
N GLY A 90 -5.21 -0.97 3.44
CA GLY A 90 -3.88 -0.53 3.06
C GLY A 90 -3.51 -1.02 1.66
N PHE A 91 -3.01 -0.12 0.82
CA PHE A 91 -2.61 -0.45 -0.54
C PHE A 91 -1.21 -1.03 -0.56
N SER A 92 -1.05 -2.30 -0.93
CA SER A 92 0.24 -2.99 -0.97
C SER A 92 1.00 -2.82 0.37
N LEU A 93 2.08 -2.08 0.41
CA LEU A 93 2.80 -1.75 1.65
C LEU A 93 1.88 -1.22 2.76
N GLY A 94 0.87 -0.42 2.39
CA GLY A 94 -0.08 0.17 3.33
C GLY A 94 -0.87 -0.84 4.16
N GLU A 95 -0.91 -2.13 3.76
CA GLU A 95 -1.51 -3.19 4.57
C GLU A 95 -0.78 -3.37 5.92
N PHE A 96 0.54 -3.08 6.01
CA PHE A 96 1.28 -3.21 7.26
C PHE A 96 0.92 -2.16 8.32
N PRO A 97 0.86 -0.84 8.03
CA PRO A 97 0.27 0.10 8.99
C PRO A 97 -1.21 -0.20 9.28
N ALA A 98 -1.99 -0.76 8.35
CA ALA A 98 -3.35 -1.22 8.61
C ALA A 98 -3.38 -2.41 9.60
N LEU A 99 -2.48 -3.39 9.48
CA LEU A 99 -2.31 -4.48 10.42
C LEU A 99 -1.99 -3.98 11.84
N TYR A 100 -1.13 -2.98 11.97
CA TYR A 100 -0.85 -2.34 13.26
C TYR A 100 -2.09 -1.60 13.79
N ALA A 101 -2.74 -0.79 12.99
CA ALA A 101 -3.93 -0.04 13.39
C ALA A 101 -5.09 -0.95 13.83
N ALA A 102 -5.24 -2.12 13.20
CA ALA A 102 -6.21 -3.14 13.57
C ALA A 102 -5.80 -3.96 14.82
N GLY A 103 -4.59 -3.75 15.35
CA GLY A 103 -4.09 -4.49 16.52
C GLY A 103 -3.62 -5.91 16.22
N VAL A 104 -3.36 -6.22 14.95
CA VAL A 104 -2.84 -7.52 14.50
C VAL A 104 -1.35 -7.62 14.78
N LEU A 105 -0.57 -6.58 14.45
CA LEU A 105 0.85 -6.47 14.75
C LEU A 105 1.11 -5.48 15.89
N SER A 106 2.15 -5.71 16.68
CA SER A 106 2.68 -4.72 17.60
C SER A 106 3.45 -3.63 16.83
N PHE A 107 3.73 -2.49 17.49
CA PHE A 107 4.54 -1.43 16.90
C PHE A 107 5.95 -1.91 16.55
N GLU A 108 6.53 -2.69 17.43
CA GLU A 108 7.86 -3.26 17.24
C GLU A 108 7.89 -4.26 16.05
N ASP A 109 6.86 -5.12 15.94
CA ASP A 109 6.76 -6.10 14.87
C ASP A 109 6.55 -5.42 13.51
N VAL A 110 5.64 -4.43 13.42
CA VAL A 110 5.41 -3.75 12.13
C VAL A 110 6.69 -3.05 11.66
N ALA A 111 7.44 -2.40 12.56
CA ALA A 111 8.69 -1.72 12.21
C ALA A 111 9.74 -2.72 11.67
N LYS A 112 9.95 -3.83 12.38
CA LYS A 112 10.89 -4.89 11.97
C LYS A 112 10.46 -5.58 10.68
N VAL A 113 9.18 -5.92 10.55
CA VAL A 113 8.61 -6.62 9.40
C VAL A 113 8.75 -5.79 8.13
N VAL A 114 8.36 -4.50 8.15
CA VAL A 114 8.47 -3.66 6.93
C VAL A 114 9.93 -3.37 6.57
N ARG A 115 10.83 -3.27 7.56
CA ARG A 115 12.27 -3.17 7.32
C ARG A 115 12.79 -4.38 6.57
N GLN A 116 12.48 -5.59 7.03
CA GLN A 116 12.92 -6.83 6.40
C GLN A 116 12.27 -7.02 5.02
N ARG A 117 10.97 -6.71 4.89
CA ARG A 117 10.27 -6.76 3.61
C ARG A 117 10.94 -5.87 2.57
N GLY A 118 11.25 -4.62 2.92
CA GLY A 118 11.91 -3.68 2.04
C GLY A 118 13.29 -4.16 1.58
N LEU A 119 14.11 -4.66 2.51
CA LEU A 119 15.44 -5.21 2.22
C LEU A 119 15.37 -6.43 1.29
N ILE A 120 14.48 -7.37 1.57
CA ILE A 120 14.30 -8.60 0.77
C ILE A 120 13.84 -8.23 -0.65
N MET A 121 12.84 -7.36 -0.77
CA MET A 121 12.32 -6.96 -2.08
C MET A 121 13.37 -6.21 -2.88
N GLN A 122 14.14 -5.31 -2.26
CA GLN A 122 15.21 -4.58 -2.93
C GLN A 122 16.29 -5.53 -3.45
N ALA A 123 16.78 -6.45 -2.60
CA ALA A 123 17.82 -7.41 -2.98
C ALA A 123 17.37 -8.33 -4.13
N VAL A 124 16.13 -8.85 -4.07
CA VAL A 124 15.61 -9.70 -5.14
C VAL A 124 15.42 -8.92 -6.44
N CYS A 125 14.99 -7.67 -6.39
CA CYS A 125 14.87 -6.82 -7.58
C CYS A 125 16.25 -6.52 -8.20
N GLU A 126 17.28 -6.28 -7.38
CA GLU A 126 18.66 -6.08 -7.87
C GLU A 126 19.20 -7.34 -8.54
N GLU A 127 18.96 -8.53 -7.98
CA GLU A 127 19.32 -9.80 -8.61
C GLU A 127 18.60 -10.01 -9.95
N ILE A 128 17.28 -9.74 -10.00
CA ILE A 128 16.50 -9.84 -11.22
C ILE A 128 17.03 -8.87 -12.28
N ALA A 129 17.31 -7.62 -11.90
CA ALA A 129 17.85 -6.62 -12.82
C ALA A 129 19.23 -7.03 -13.37
N ALA A 130 20.12 -7.53 -12.50
CA ALA A 130 21.45 -8.00 -12.91
C ALA A 130 21.40 -9.20 -13.86
N ALA A 131 20.43 -10.10 -13.69
CA ALA A 131 20.22 -11.27 -14.56
C ALA A 131 19.61 -10.90 -15.94
N ASN A 132 19.04 -9.69 -16.09
CA ASN A 132 18.29 -9.25 -17.27
C ASN A 132 18.77 -7.87 -17.75
N GLU A 133 20.08 -7.71 -18.00
CA GLU A 133 20.70 -6.43 -18.39
C GLU A 133 19.92 -5.71 -19.51
N GLY A 134 19.43 -4.49 -19.21
CA GLY A 134 18.64 -3.66 -20.12
C GLY A 134 17.20 -4.12 -20.39
N HIS A 135 16.81 -5.32 -19.92
CA HIS A 135 15.48 -5.91 -20.15
C HIS A 135 14.86 -6.39 -18.82
N ALA A 136 15.08 -5.66 -17.75
CA ALA A 136 14.58 -6.04 -16.44
C ALA A 136 13.04 -6.14 -16.41
N PRO A 137 12.48 -7.18 -15.76
CA PRO A 137 11.06 -7.26 -15.42
C PRO A 137 10.58 -6.05 -14.62
N GLY A 138 9.32 -5.71 -14.78
CA GLY A 138 8.76 -4.51 -14.15
C GLY A 138 7.25 -4.49 -14.14
N MET A 139 6.67 -3.30 -14.26
CA MET A 139 5.22 -3.09 -14.23
C MET A 139 4.79 -2.03 -15.26
N SER A 140 3.53 -2.16 -15.72
CA SER A 140 2.89 -1.18 -16.63
C SER A 140 1.47 -0.87 -16.19
N ALA A 141 1.11 0.41 -16.12
CA ALA A 141 -0.24 0.85 -15.84
C ALA A 141 -1.06 0.93 -17.14
N ILE A 142 -2.17 0.21 -17.19
CA ILE A 142 -3.14 0.22 -18.27
C ILE A 142 -4.34 1.06 -17.83
N ILE A 143 -4.64 2.12 -18.59
CA ILE A 143 -5.66 3.11 -18.26
C ILE A 143 -6.72 3.13 -19.35
N GLY A 144 -7.98 3.07 -18.93
CA GLY A 144 -9.14 3.21 -19.82
C GLY A 144 -9.80 1.90 -20.23
N LEU A 145 -9.26 0.75 -19.79
CA LEU A 145 -9.91 -0.54 -19.96
C LEU A 145 -10.48 -1.05 -18.62
N PRO A 146 -11.58 -1.81 -18.64
CA PRO A 146 -12.07 -2.52 -17.46
C PRO A 146 -11.04 -3.53 -16.95
N PRO A 147 -10.94 -3.78 -15.64
CA PRO A 147 -10.00 -4.75 -15.05
C PRO A 147 -10.09 -6.14 -15.67
N GLU A 148 -11.29 -6.64 -15.95
CA GLU A 148 -11.51 -7.96 -16.55
C GLU A 148 -10.87 -8.09 -17.94
N LYS A 149 -10.92 -6.99 -18.75
CA LYS A 149 -10.27 -6.99 -20.05
C LYS A 149 -8.74 -7.00 -19.94
N VAL A 150 -8.20 -6.30 -18.94
CA VAL A 150 -6.74 -6.31 -18.69
C VAL A 150 -6.28 -7.67 -18.15
N LYS A 151 -7.06 -8.31 -17.28
CA LYS A 151 -6.82 -9.70 -16.83
C LYS A 151 -6.81 -10.69 -18.01
N GLU A 152 -7.78 -10.57 -18.91
CA GLU A 152 -7.84 -11.40 -20.13
C GLU A 152 -6.56 -11.22 -20.98
N ILE A 153 -6.15 -9.97 -21.23
CA ILE A 153 -4.92 -9.67 -21.98
C ILE A 153 -3.70 -10.28 -21.30
N ALA A 154 -3.53 -10.06 -19.99
CA ALA A 154 -2.40 -10.58 -19.24
C ALA A 154 -2.36 -12.11 -19.25
N SER A 155 -3.51 -12.77 -19.08
CA SER A 155 -3.61 -14.25 -19.07
C SER A 155 -3.28 -14.89 -20.43
N GLY A 156 -3.41 -14.15 -21.52
CA GLY A 156 -3.04 -14.59 -22.87
C GLY A 156 -1.55 -14.44 -23.20
N ILE A 157 -0.76 -13.88 -22.31
CA ILE A 157 0.68 -13.59 -22.53
C ILE A 157 1.50 -14.26 -21.43
N THR A 158 2.42 -15.14 -21.83
CA THR A 158 3.33 -15.82 -20.88
C THR A 158 4.14 -14.75 -20.12
N ASP A 159 4.27 -14.93 -18.79
CA ASP A 159 4.99 -14.03 -17.88
C ASP A 159 4.42 -12.59 -17.79
N ALA A 160 3.14 -12.40 -18.13
CA ALA A 160 2.38 -11.19 -17.82
C ALA A 160 1.30 -11.51 -16.78
N TYR A 161 1.18 -10.67 -15.77
CA TYR A 161 0.32 -10.90 -14.61
C TYR A 161 -0.44 -9.61 -14.26
N ALA A 162 -1.76 -9.69 -14.11
CA ALA A 162 -2.54 -8.58 -13.59
C ALA A 162 -2.20 -8.38 -12.10
N ALA A 163 -1.50 -7.30 -11.77
CA ALA A 163 -0.87 -7.08 -10.46
C ALA A 163 -1.73 -6.24 -9.51
N ASN A 164 -2.32 -5.12 -9.99
CA ASN A 164 -3.14 -4.27 -9.14
C ASN A 164 -4.44 -3.88 -9.86
N MET A 165 -5.57 -4.17 -9.24
CA MET A 165 -6.91 -3.72 -9.67
C MET A 165 -7.19 -2.39 -8.96
N ASN A 166 -6.65 -1.28 -9.51
CA ASN A 166 -6.67 0.02 -8.82
C ASN A 166 -8.04 0.70 -8.88
N SER A 167 -8.71 0.63 -10.02
CA SER A 167 -10.05 1.19 -10.21
C SER A 167 -10.75 0.54 -11.40
N VAL A 168 -12.01 0.88 -11.63
CA VAL A 168 -12.79 0.42 -12.80
C VAL A 168 -12.17 0.76 -14.16
N LYS A 169 -11.13 1.63 -14.19
CA LYS A 169 -10.46 2.10 -15.42
C LYS A 169 -8.94 2.06 -15.34
N GLN A 170 -8.37 1.49 -14.27
CA GLN A 170 -6.92 1.42 -14.10
C GLN A 170 -6.52 0.08 -13.48
N THR A 171 -5.75 -0.68 -14.23
CA THR A 171 -5.14 -1.94 -13.80
C THR A 171 -3.64 -1.88 -14.08
N VAL A 172 -2.83 -2.42 -13.18
CA VAL A 172 -1.39 -2.57 -13.38
C VAL A 172 -1.07 -4.01 -13.74
N ILE A 173 -0.22 -4.20 -14.74
CA ILE A 173 0.34 -5.49 -15.15
C ILE A 173 1.79 -5.55 -14.67
N SER A 174 2.21 -6.66 -14.08
CA SER A 174 3.61 -7.03 -13.82
C SER A 174 4.06 -8.07 -14.84
N GLY A 175 5.35 -8.11 -15.17
CA GLY A 175 5.85 -9.13 -16.08
C GLY A 175 7.30 -8.95 -16.47
N THR A 176 7.80 -9.88 -17.30
CA THR A 176 9.08 -9.72 -17.99
C THR A 176 9.02 -8.53 -18.95
N PHE A 177 10.17 -8.04 -19.38
CA PHE A 177 10.24 -6.89 -20.30
C PHE A 177 9.43 -7.14 -21.58
N ASP A 178 9.61 -8.31 -22.21
CA ASP A 178 8.93 -8.66 -23.46
C ASP A 178 7.42 -8.89 -23.24
N ALA A 179 7.04 -9.54 -22.13
CA ALA A 179 5.64 -9.74 -21.76
C ALA A 179 4.90 -8.41 -21.55
N LEU A 180 5.55 -7.45 -20.88
CA LEU A 180 4.99 -6.11 -20.71
C LEU A 180 4.87 -5.37 -22.04
N THR A 181 5.86 -5.48 -22.93
CA THR A 181 5.81 -4.88 -24.26
C THR A 181 4.64 -5.45 -25.09
N ALA A 182 4.45 -6.77 -25.05
CA ALA A 182 3.32 -7.43 -25.69
C ALA A 182 1.98 -7.01 -25.07
N ALA A 183 1.90 -6.93 -23.74
CA ALA A 183 0.69 -6.54 -23.02
C ALA A 183 0.30 -5.07 -23.27
N GLU A 184 1.27 -4.15 -23.30
CA GLU A 184 1.06 -2.73 -23.63
C GLU A 184 0.50 -2.58 -25.05
N LYS A 185 1.05 -3.33 -26.01
CA LYS A 185 0.56 -3.35 -27.40
C LYS A 185 -0.87 -3.89 -27.47
N ALA A 186 -1.11 -5.07 -26.88
CA ALA A 186 -2.45 -5.69 -26.87
C ALA A 186 -3.50 -4.81 -26.18
N ALA A 187 -3.14 -4.16 -25.07
CA ALA A 187 -4.01 -3.22 -24.38
C ALA A 187 -4.35 -2.00 -25.25
N THR A 188 -3.36 -1.46 -25.97
CA THR A 188 -3.57 -0.34 -26.89
C THR A 188 -4.50 -0.74 -28.05
N GLU A 189 -4.29 -1.91 -28.66
CA GLU A 189 -5.15 -2.47 -29.71
C GLU A 189 -6.58 -2.74 -29.23
N ALA A 190 -6.74 -3.09 -27.93
CA ALA A 190 -8.03 -3.25 -27.28
C ALA A 190 -8.72 -1.94 -26.87
N GLY A 191 -8.10 -0.78 -27.15
CA GLY A 191 -8.67 0.53 -26.89
C GLY A 191 -8.29 1.16 -25.54
N ALA A 192 -7.19 0.73 -24.92
CA ALA A 192 -6.65 1.42 -23.76
C ALA A 192 -6.30 2.87 -24.11
N ARG A 193 -6.71 3.80 -23.25
CA ARG A 193 -6.39 5.21 -23.42
C ARG A 193 -4.90 5.48 -23.25
N ARG A 194 -4.23 4.75 -22.36
CA ARG A 194 -2.78 4.82 -22.09
C ARG A 194 -2.27 3.46 -21.58
N ALA A 195 -1.08 3.10 -22.01
CA ALA A 195 -0.26 2.05 -21.41
C ALA A 195 1.09 2.69 -21.04
N ILE A 196 1.45 2.66 -19.76
CA ILE A 196 2.58 3.42 -19.24
C ILE A 196 3.48 2.48 -18.46
N ARG A 197 4.74 2.32 -18.92
CA ARG A 197 5.78 1.61 -18.17
C ARG A 197 6.10 2.40 -16.89
N LEU A 198 5.99 1.74 -15.74
CA LEU A 198 6.23 2.35 -14.44
C LEU A 198 7.73 2.33 -14.08
N LYS A 199 8.18 3.37 -13.39
CA LYS A 199 9.53 3.43 -12.80
C LYS A 199 9.51 2.72 -11.44
N VAL A 200 9.58 1.39 -11.45
CA VAL A 200 9.60 0.54 -10.25
C VAL A 200 10.79 -0.41 -10.29
N ALA A 201 11.24 -0.86 -9.12
CA ALA A 201 12.43 -1.70 -9.00
C ALA A 201 12.25 -3.13 -9.53
N GLY A 202 11.00 -3.62 -9.67
CA GLY A 202 10.75 -4.99 -10.10
C GLY A 202 9.29 -5.32 -10.37
N PRO A 203 9.02 -6.60 -10.71
CA PRO A 203 7.71 -7.10 -11.12
C PRO A 203 6.85 -7.48 -9.91
N PHE A 204 6.51 -6.50 -9.07
CA PHE A 204 5.75 -6.72 -7.83
C PHE A 204 4.39 -7.36 -8.10
N HIS A 205 3.87 -8.05 -7.07
CA HIS A 205 2.56 -8.71 -7.12
C HIS A 205 2.42 -9.73 -8.25
N SER A 206 3.49 -10.48 -8.52
CA SER A 206 3.53 -11.53 -9.52
C SER A 206 4.38 -12.72 -9.06
N PRO A 207 4.22 -13.92 -9.66
CA PRO A 207 5.05 -15.10 -9.37
C PRO A 207 6.56 -14.85 -9.55
N LEU A 208 6.97 -13.82 -10.31
CA LEU A 208 8.36 -13.44 -10.48
C LEU A 208 9.02 -12.97 -9.18
N MET A 209 8.23 -12.65 -8.14
CA MET A 209 8.69 -12.30 -6.79
C MET A 209 8.70 -13.48 -5.83
N GLN A 210 8.59 -14.73 -6.29
CA GLN A 210 8.50 -15.91 -5.43
C GLN A 210 9.67 -16.02 -4.45
N LYS A 211 10.89 -15.76 -4.91
CA LYS A 211 12.09 -15.75 -4.05
C LYS A 211 11.96 -14.75 -2.88
N ALA A 212 11.36 -13.61 -3.13
CA ALA A 212 11.12 -12.63 -2.07
C ALA A 212 10.06 -13.12 -1.08
N ALA A 213 8.98 -13.76 -1.57
CA ALA A 213 7.95 -14.35 -0.72
C ALA A 213 8.53 -15.46 0.18
N ASP A 214 9.33 -16.38 -0.36
CA ASP A 214 9.96 -17.48 0.39
C ASP A 214 10.90 -16.97 1.50
N ASN A 215 11.62 -15.87 1.23
CA ASN A 215 12.48 -15.24 2.22
C ASN A 215 11.68 -14.47 3.27
N PHE A 216 10.60 -13.81 2.86
CA PHE A 216 9.75 -13.06 3.77
C PHE A 216 8.93 -13.97 4.68
N GLU A 217 8.49 -15.14 4.21
CA GLU A 217 7.84 -16.16 5.04
C GLU A 217 8.71 -16.56 6.24
N LYS A 218 10.01 -16.72 6.04
CA LYS A 218 10.98 -17.03 7.12
C LYS A 218 11.03 -15.89 8.16
N VAL A 219 10.95 -14.64 7.73
CA VAL A 219 10.92 -13.48 8.64
C VAL A 219 9.64 -13.50 9.47
N LEU A 220 8.50 -13.87 8.87
CA LEU A 220 7.22 -13.89 9.56
C LEU A 220 7.03 -15.12 10.46
N ALA A 221 7.88 -16.16 10.38
CA ALA A 221 7.70 -17.41 11.13
C ALA A 221 7.49 -17.16 12.64
N ASP A 222 8.34 -16.33 13.24
CA ASP A 222 8.34 -16.02 14.66
C ASP A 222 7.52 -14.77 15.05
N VAL A 223 6.84 -14.12 14.06
CA VAL A 223 6.01 -12.94 14.31
C VAL A 223 4.60 -13.35 14.68
N THR A 224 4.08 -12.79 15.77
CA THR A 224 2.71 -13.03 16.22
C THR A 224 1.73 -12.12 15.48
N PHE A 225 0.70 -12.71 14.89
CA PHE A 225 -0.43 -12.00 14.29
C PHE A 225 -1.67 -12.27 15.15
N ASN A 226 -2.17 -11.24 15.82
CA ASN A 226 -3.40 -11.32 16.62
C ASN A 226 -4.64 -11.18 15.73
N ASP A 227 -5.81 -11.60 16.21
CA ASP A 227 -7.06 -11.33 15.52
C ASP A 227 -7.33 -9.82 15.47
N PRO A 228 -7.80 -9.27 14.33
CA PRO A 228 -8.13 -7.85 14.19
C PRO A 228 -9.21 -7.40 15.19
N LYS A 229 -9.07 -6.18 15.72
CA LYS A 229 -10.03 -5.57 16.67
C LYS A 229 -11.05 -4.66 15.99
N ILE A 230 -10.82 -4.31 14.73
CA ILE A 230 -11.67 -3.47 13.88
C ILE A 230 -11.71 -4.08 12.48
N HIS A 231 -12.55 -3.58 11.59
CA HIS A 231 -12.61 -4.04 10.22
C HIS A 231 -11.24 -3.87 9.52
N LEU A 232 -10.70 -4.96 9.04
CA LEU A 232 -9.43 -5.04 8.30
C LEU A 232 -9.67 -5.80 7.00
N PHE A 233 -9.07 -5.36 5.90
CA PHE A 233 -9.21 -5.98 4.59
C PHE A 233 -7.86 -6.47 4.06
N SER A 234 -7.89 -7.46 3.19
CA SER A 234 -6.68 -8.05 2.60
C SER A 234 -6.63 -7.82 1.11
N ASN A 235 -5.53 -7.28 0.63
CA ASN A 235 -5.24 -7.10 -0.80
C ASN A 235 -5.32 -8.40 -1.60
N VAL A 236 -4.93 -9.52 -1.00
CA VAL A 236 -4.90 -10.84 -1.66
C VAL A 236 -6.29 -11.40 -1.91
N THR A 237 -7.19 -11.22 -0.96
CA THR A 237 -8.54 -11.80 -1.04
C THR A 237 -9.61 -10.80 -1.46
N GLY A 238 -9.33 -9.49 -1.37
CA GLY A 238 -10.32 -8.43 -1.55
C GLY A 238 -11.44 -8.45 -0.50
N LYS A 239 -11.23 -9.09 0.65
CA LYS A 239 -12.25 -9.37 1.66
C LYS A 239 -11.78 -8.96 3.05
N GLU A 240 -12.76 -8.87 3.95
CA GLU A 240 -12.49 -8.68 5.37
C GLU A 240 -11.73 -9.86 5.97
N VAL A 241 -10.74 -9.55 6.81
CA VAL A 241 -9.93 -10.51 7.57
C VAL A 241 -10.35 -10.47 9.02
N THR A 242 -10.69 -11.63 9.59
CA THR A 242 -11.15 -11.75 10.98
C THR A 242 -10.20 -12.58 11.86
N LYS A 243 -9.18 -13.19 11.26
CA LYS A 243 -8.20 -14.03 11.96
C LYS A 243 -6.77 -13.59 11.64
N GLY A 244 -5.95 -13.49 12.70
CA GLY A 244 -4.53 -13.15 12.57
C GLY A 244 -3.75 -14.17 11.74
N GLU A 245 -4.12 -15.45 11.81
CA GLU A 245 -3.51 -16.50 10.99
C GLU A 245 -3.75 -16.26 9.48
N ASP A 246 -4.96 -15.83 9.11
CA ASP A 246 -5.27 -15.52 7.70
C ASP A 246 -4.56 -14.24 7.26
N ALA A 247 -4.45 -13.23 8.13
CA ALA A 247 -3.65 -12.03 7.87
C ALA A 247 -2.16 -12.39 7.65
N LYS A 248 -1.60 -13.30 8.45
CA LYS A 248 -0.21 -13.76 8.30
C LYS A 248 0.03 -14.47 6.96
N LYS A 249 -0.88 -15.37 6.58
CA LYS A 249 -0.82 -16.05 5.27
C LYS A 249 -0.93 -15.05 4.11
N ALA A 250 -1.87 -14.10 4.20
CA ALA A 250 -2.04 -13.07 3.20
C ALA A 250 -0.79 -12.19 3.07
N ALA A 251 -0.14 -11.82 4.17
CA ALA A 251 1.09 -11.02 4.15
C ALA A 251 2.24 -11.67 3.37
N VAL A 252 2.38 -12.99 3.39
CA VAL A 252 3.34 -13.73 2.54
C VAL A 252 2.91 -13.73 1.09
N LEU A 253 1.67 -14.12 0.81
CA LEU A 253 1.10 -14.22 -0.53
C LEU A 253 1.06 -12.88 -1.25
N HIS A 254 1.02 -11.79 -0.50
CA HIS A 254 0.95 -10.43 -0.99
C HIS A 254 2.08 -10.06 -1.98
N LEU A 255 3.27 -10.66 -1.83
CA LEU A 255 4.39 -10.38 -2.73
C LEU A 255 4.20 -10.96 -4.13
N THR A 256 3.42 -12.03 -4.24
CA THR A 256 3.22 -12.81 -5.48
C THR A 256 1.81 -12.74 -6.04
N HIS A 257 0.86 -12.17 -5.30
CA HIS A 257 -0.57 -12.10 -5.67
C HIS A 257 -1.02 -10.67 -5.93
N SER A 258 -2.09 -10.57 -6.70
CA SER A 258 -2.71 -9.30 -7.08
C SER A 258 -3.22 -8.53 -5.86
N VAL A 259 -3.13 -7.19 -5.95
CA VAL A 259 -3.83 -6.26 -5.07
C VAL A 259 -5.26 -6.08 -5.59
N LEU A 260 -6.25 -6.61 -4.89
CA LEU A 260 -7.68 -6.54 -5.24
C LEU A 260 -8.33 -5.31 -4.61
N TRP A 261 -7.77 -4.12 -4.87
CA TRP A 261 -8.18 -2.87 -4.24
C TRP A 261 -9.64 -2.52 -4.47
N THR A 262 -10.13 -2.69 -5.70
CA THR A 262 -11.54 -2.46 -6.03
C THR A 262 -12.51 -3.32 -5.24
N ASP A 263 -12.11 -4.56 -4.92
CA ASP A 263 -12.95 -5.47 -4.15
C ASP A 263 -13.00 -5.04 -2.68
N GLU A 264 -11.86 -4.62 -2.12
CA GLU A 264 -11.79 -4.07 -0.76
C GLU A 264 -12.63 -2.78 -0.63
N GLU A 265 -12.52 -1.85 -1.60
CA GLU A 265 -13.34 -0.64 -1.64
C GLU A 265 -14.85 -0.98 -1.66
N ALA A 266 -15.24 -2.00 -2.42
CA ALA A 266 -16.64 -2.44 -2.47
C ALA A 266 -17.14 -3.03 -1.15
N VAL A 267 -16.29 -3.80 -0.44
CA VAL A 267 -16.64 -4.35 0.88
C VAL A 267 -16.76 -3.24 1.91
N LEU A 268 -15.80 -2.32 1.98
CA LEU A 268 -15.85 -1.15 2.87
C LEU A 268 -17.09 -0.29 2.59
N ALA A 269 -17.39 0.00 1.33
CA ALA A 269 -18.58 0.75 0.94
C ALA A 269 -19.87 0.07 1.40
N SER A 270 -19.93 -1.26 1.37
CA SER A 270 -21.09 -2.03 1.86
C SER A 270 -21.28 -1.89 3.36
N ILE A 271 -20.19 -1.91 4.14
CA ILE A 271 -20.23 -1.70 5.60
C ILE A 271 -20.71 -0.28 5.92
N ILE A 272 -20.14 0.72 5.25
CA ILE A 272 -20.53 2.13 5.44
C ILE A 272 -22.01 2.37 5.08
N LYS A 273 -22.49 1.76 4.00
CA LYS A 273 -23.91 1.84 3.60
C LYS A 273 -24.84 1.23 4.65
N ALA A 274 -24.46 0.10 5.23
CA ALA A 274 -25.26 -0.58 6.26
C ALA A 274 -25.39 0.25 7.55
N ASP A 275 -24.33 0.98 7.90
CA ASP A 275 -24.31 1.85 9.09
C ASP A 275 -24.93 3.25 8.85
N GLY A 276 -25.05 3.66 7.59
CA GLY A 276 -25.40 5.01 7.16
C GLY A 276 -24.16 5.89 6.91
N ALA A 277 -24.06 6.43 5.71
CA ALA A 277 -22.90 7.20 5.25
C ALA A 277 -22.56 8.41 6.15
N ASP A 278 -23.56 9.09 6.69
CA ASP A 278 -23.39 10.26 7.57
C ASP A 278 -22.68 9.94 8.90
N ALA A 279 -22.57 8.65 9.26
CA ALA A 279 -21.87 8.21 10.45
C ALA A 279 -20.37 8.00 10.22
N TRP A 280 -19.91 8.09 8.97
CA TRP A 280 -18.55 7.76 8.59
C TRP A 280 -17.78 8.94 7.99
N THR A 281 -16.48 8.93 8.22
CA THR A 281 -15.50 9.78 7.53
C THR A 281 -14.38 8.89 7.00
N VAL A 282 -14.02 9.03 5.71
CA VAL A 282 -12.94 8.28 5.08
C VAL A 282 -11.72 9.18 4.99
N LEU A 283 -10.59 8.72 5.53
CA LEU A 283 -9.33 9.46 5.59
C LEU A 283 -8.20 8.65 4.94
N GLU A 284 -7.25 9.32 4.29
CA GLU A 284 -5.98 8.74 3.82
C GLU A 284 -4.83 9.27 4.67
N PRO A 285 -4.52 8.66 5.85
CA PRO A 285 -3.43 9.09 6.71
C PRO A 285 -2.09 8.55 6.17
N GLY A 286 -1.28 9.44 5.62
CA GLY A 286 0.00 9.09 5.00
C GLY A 286 0.42 10.09 3.94
N PRO A 287 1.59 9.90 3.31
CA PRO A 287 2.03 10.78 2.24
C PRO A 287 1.16 10.66 1.00
N GLY A 288 0.90 11.79 0.34
CA GLY A 288 0.17 11.84 -0.94
C GLY A 288 -1.35 11.80 -0.81
N LYS A 289 -2.02 11.47 -1.92
CA LYS A 289 -3.50 11.43 -2.04
C LYS A 289 -3.99 10.45 -3.10
N VAL A 290 -3.24 9.38 -3.31
CA VAL A 290 -3.53 8.41 -4.39
C VAL A 290 -4.81 7.64 -4.09
N LEU A 291 -4.97 7.17 -2.86
CA LEU A 291 -6.13 6.37 -2.46
C LEU A 291 -7.40 7.22 -2.39
N THR A 292 -7.29 8.48 -1.97
CA THR A 292 -8.37 9.46 -2.08
C THR A 292 -8.85 9.61 -3.53
N GLY A 293 -7.92 9.62 -4.48
CA GLY A 293 -8.24 9.67 -5.90
C GLY A 293 -8.87 8.37 -6.43
N LEU A 294 -8.45 7.20 -5.94
CA LEU A 294 -9.03 5.90 -6.30
C LEU A 294 -10.43 5.74 -5.70
N TRP A 295 -10.58 6.01 -4.41
CA TRP A 295 -11.87 6.01 -3.73
C TRP A 295 -12.89 6.91 -4.43
N GLY A 296 -12.48 8.12 -4.85
CA GLY A 296 -13.34 9.07 -5.59
C GLY A 296 -13.79 8.57 -6.97
N GLN A 297 -13.20 7.50 -7.53
CA GLN A 297 -13.63 6.86 -8.76
C GLN A 297 -14.68 5.76 -8.53
N THR A 298 -14.93 5.36 -7.29
CA THR A 298 -16.01 4.43 -6.94
C THR A 298 -17.37 5.16 -6.98
N GLU A 299 -18.44 4.42 -7.24
CA GLU A 299 -19.78 4.99 -7.16
C GLU A 299 -20.10 5.57 -5.77
N PHE A 300 -19.58 4.92 -4.74
CA PHE A 300 -19.81 5.34 -3.36
C PHE A 300 -18.93 6.52 -2.96
N GLY A 301 -17.70 6.59 -3.45
CA GLY A 301 -16.76 7.68 -3.19
C GLY A 301 -17.24 9.03 -3.74
N ALA A 302 -18.10 9.02 -4.78
CA ALA A 302 -18.76 10.23 -5.26
C ALA A 302 -19.78 10.79 -4.23
N THR A 303 -20.32 9.95 -3.36
CA THR A 303 -21.27 10.33 -2.31
C THR A 303 -20.58 10.66 -0.99
N LEU A 304 -19.58 9.85 -0.61
CA LEU A 304 -18.76 10.04 0.59
C LEU A 304 -17.29 10.16 0.17
N ALA A 305 -16.81 11.39 0.00
CA ALA A 305 -15.43 11.66 -0.38
C ALA A 305 -14.43 11.27 0.71
N SER A 306 -13.30 10.69 0.32
CA SER A 306 -12.14 10.55 1.19
C SER A 306 -11.39 11.87 1.29
N LYS A 307 -10.71 12.11 2.43
CA LYS A 307 -9.85 13.26 2.65
C LYS A 307 -8.40 12.79 2.81
N PRO A 308 -7.43 13.35 2.08
CA PRO A 308 -6.02 13.12 2.36
C PRO A 308 -5.64 13.79 3.69
N VAL A 309 -4.79 13.14 4.47
CA VAL A 309 -4.30 13.65 5.76
C VAL A 309 -2.79 13.44 5.78
N ASN A 310 -2.05 14.42 5.29
CA ASN A 310 -0.60 14.30 5.12
C ASN A 310 0.21 15.47 5.70
N THR A 311 -0.47 16.53 6.14
CA THR A 311 0.13 17.72 6.74
C THR A 311 -0.51 18.06 8.09
N ALA A 312 0.18 18.88 8.88
CA ALA A 312 -0.36 19.43 10.13
C ALA A 312 -1.64 20.25 9.88
N GLU A 313 -1.72 20.93 8.73
CA GLU A 313 -2.90 21.70 8.33
C GLU A 313 -4.09 20.79 8.04
N ASP A 314 -3.89 19.68 7.29
CA ASP A 314 -4.97 18.70 7.04
C ASP A 314 -5.55 18.16 8.35
N ILE A 315 -4.67 17.83 9.32
CA ILE A 315 -5.09 17.35 10.64
C ILE A 315 -5.85 18.43 11.43
N ALA A 316 -5.46 19.69 11.29
CA ALA A 316 -6.12 20.79 11.98
C ALA A 316 -7.55 21.09 11.46
N GLN A 317 -7.84 20.70 10.21
CA GLN A 317 -9.12 20.90 9.55
C GLN A 317 -10.13 19.75 9.77
N LEU A 318 -9.76 18.70 10.51
CA LEU A 318 -10.64 17.58 10.88
C LEU A 318 -11.42 17.89 12.16
#